data_2b16407556cd44df77447aed0fc8b2a4
#
_entry.id   2b16407556cd44df77447aed0fc8b2a4
#
_cell.length_a   1.000
_cell.length_b   1.000
_cell.length_c   1.000
_cell.angle_alpha   90.00
_cell.angle_beta   90.00
_cell.angle_gamma   90.00
#
_symmetry.space_group_name_H-M   'P 1'
#
loop_
_entity.id
_entity.type
_entity.pdbx_description
1 polymer ?
#
loop_
_entity_poly.entity_id
_entity_poly.type
_entity_poly.pdbx_seq_one_letter_code
_entity_poly.pdbx_strand_id
1 'polypeptide(L)'
;MRLDVTDVARAEEVVADVLARHGRIDVLVNNAGRTQVGAVEATTDAELRDLFDVHFFGPAALTRAVLPSMRERRSGAIVNLSSMGGQMSFAGFGAYSATKFALEGLSEALADEVKGFGIKVLVVEPGSFRTNLFGKNAAYFSADHPAYAETVGSTKEFVQGSDGDQAGDPAKAAAAIITALDAEQTPLRLPLGSDAVDAIIGHLDGVRAELDQWDKLARDTAFDE
;
A
#
# COMPACT_ATOMS: atom_id res chain seq x y z
N MET A 1 -16.65 -10.19 -13.15
CA MET A 1 -16.80 -8.87 -13.82
C MET A 1 -15.43 -8.28 -14.06
N ARG A 2 -15.21 -7.54 -15.13
CA ARG A 2 -13.94 -6.83 -15.36
C ARG A 2 -14.06 -5.44 -14.73
N LEU A 3 -13.01 -5.01 -14.00
CA LEU A 3 -12.91 -3.70 -13.38
C LEU A 3 -11.49 -3.17 -13.59
N ASP A 4 -11.40 -1.96 -14.12
CA ASP A 4 -10.22 -1.11 -13.97
C ASP A 4 -10.47 -0.23 -12.75
N VAL A 5 -9.60 -0.34 -11.75
CA VAL A 5 -9.80 0.36 -10.47
C VAL A 5 -9.68 1.87 -10.59
N THR A 6 -9.11 2.39 -11.68
CA THR A 6 -9.02 3.82 -11.97
C THR A 6 -10.34 4.41 -12.48
N ASP A 7 -11.27 3.55 -12.95
CA ASP A 7 -12.63 3.96 -13.33
C ASP A 7 -13.55 3.93 -12.09
N VAL A 8 -13.63 5.08 -11.41
CA VAL A 8 -14.39 5.23 -10.17
C VAL A 8 -15.89 4.96 -10.37
N ALA A 9 -16.47 5.41 -11.49
CA ALA A 9 -17.89 5.16 -11.78
C ALA A 9 -18.16 3.67 -11.96
N ARG A 10 -17.27 2.98 -12.67
CA ARG A 10 -17.35 1.54 -12.86
C ARG A 10 -17.15 0.76 -11.56
N ALA A 11 -16.32 1.26 -10.64
CA ALA A 11 -16.13 0.65 -9.33
C ALA A 11 -17.44 0.61 -8.52
N GLU A 12 -18.20 1.72 -8.51
CA GLU A 12 -19.51 1.81 -7.85
C GLU A 12 -20.54 0.84 -8.47
N GLU A 13 -20.61 0.80 -9.81
CA GLU A 13 -21.49 -0.15 -10.53
C GLU A 13 -21.16 -1.62 -10.20
N VAL A 14 -19.87 -1.97 -10.18
CA VAL A 14 -19.44 -3.34 -9.87
C VAL A 14 -19.81 -3.72 -8.45
N VAL A 15 -19.65 -2.84 -7.47
CA VAL A 15 -20.06 -3.09 -6.08
C VAL A 15 -21.57 -3.27 -5.99
N ALA A 16 -22.36 -2.41 -6.65
CA ALA A 16 -23.81 -2.52 -6.69
C ALA A 16 -24.27 -3.84 -7.33
N ASP A 17 -23.65 -4.24 -8.43
CA ASP A 17 -23.91 -5.52 -9.11
C ASP A 17 -23.61 -6.74 -8.21
N VAL A 18 -22.49 -6.71 -7.46
CA VAL A 18 -22.12 -7.79 -6.52
C VAL A 18 -23.16 -7.87 -5.40
N LEU A 19 -23.53 -6.73 -4.82
CA LEU A 19 -24.54 -6.68 -3.76
C LEU A 19 -25.90 -7.16 -4.25
N ALA A 20 -26.32 -6.79 -5.46
CA ALA A 20 -27.57 -7.26 -6.05
C ALA A 20 -27.61 -8.77 -6.27
N ARG A 21 -26.47 -9.39 -6.67
CA ARG A 21 -26.39 -10.84 -6.96
C ARG A 21 -26.18 -11.70 -5.73
N HIS A 22 -25.40 -11.23 -4.76
CA HIS A 22 -24.93 -12.02 -3.62
C HIS A 22 -25.44 -11.53 -2.27
N GLY A 23 -26.09 -10.36 -2.24
CA GLY A 23 -26.66 -9.77 -1.04
C GLY A 23 -25.63 -9.13 -0.11
N ARG A 24 -24.35 -9.46 -0.23
CA ARG A 24 -23.28 -9.01 0.66
C ARG A 24 -21.90 -9.08 0.04
N ILE A 25 -21.00 -8.27 0.57
CA ILE A 25 -19.54 -8.36 0.36
C ILE A 25 -18.92 -8.50 1.75
N ASP A 26 -18.21 -9.61 1.99
CA ASP A 26 -17.61 -9.89 3.30
C ASP A 26 -16.20 -9.31 3.40
N VAL A 27 -15.44 -9.38 2.31
CA VAL A 27 -14.07 -8.89 2.26
C VAL A 27 -13.87 -8.14 0.95
N LEU A 28 -13.36 -6.92 1.05
CA LEU A 28 -12.79 -6.17 -0.06
C LEU A 28 -11.27 -6.31 -0.02
N VAL A 29 -10.64 -6.76 -1.11
CA VAL A 29 -9.19 -6.81 -1.24
C VAL A 29 -8.75 -5.83 -2.32
N ASN A 30 -8.13 -4.73 -1.94
CA ASN A 30 -7.53 -3.75 -2.82
C ASN A 30 -6.10 -4.20 -3.16
N ASN A 31 -5.97 -5.02 -4.20
CA ASN A 31 -4.72 -5.64 -4.62
C ASN A 31 -4.17 -5.08 -5.93
N ALA A 32 -4.97 -4.39 -6.73
CA ALA A 32 -4.49 -3.81 -7.99
C ALA A 32 -3.31 -2.87 -7.76
N GLY A 33 -2.25 -3.04 -8.55
CA GLY A 33 -1.05 -2.25 -8.38
C GLY A 33 -0.03 -2.48 -9.49
N ARG A 34 0.92 -1.55 -9.58
CA ARG A 34 2.06 -1.57 -10.49
C ARG A 34 3.26 -0.92 -9.82
N THR A 35 4.45 -1.12 -10.36
CA THR A 35 5.67 -0.48 -9.89
C THR A 35 6.01 0.72 -10.80
N GLN A 36 6.51 1.80 -10.19
CA GLN A 36 7.11 2.93 -10.90
C GLN A 36 8.50 3.19 -10.31
N VAL A 37 9.52 3.18 -11.15
CA VAL A 37 10.91 3.45 -10.75
C VAL A 37 11.45 4.64 -11.52
N GLY A 38 11.95 5.63 -10.80
CA GLY A 38 12.55 6.83 -11.38
C GLY A 38 13.07 7.79 -10.32
N ALA A 39 13.99 8.67 -10.70
CA ALA A 39 14.35 9.79 -9.84
C ALA A 39 13.14 10.72 -9.66
N VAL A 40 13.00 11.33 -8.48
CA VAL A 40 11.90 12.26 -8.21
C VAL A 40 11.85 13.39 -9.24
N GLU A 41 13.00 13.93 -9.62
CA GLU A 41 13.11 15.00 -10.63
C GLU A 41 12.71 14.54 -12.05
N ALA A 42 12.90 13.26 -12.36
CA ALA A 42 12.59 12.69 -13.69
C ALA A 42 11.20 12.09 -13.79
N THR A 43 10.51 11.91 -12.67
CA THR A 43 9.13 11.40 -12.64
C THR A 43 8.17 12.51 -13.01
N THR A 44 7.41 12.32 -14.08
CA THR A 44 6.43 13.32 -14.54
C THR A 44 5.18 13.37 -13.67
N ASP A 45 4.49 14.52 -13.70
CA ASP A 45 3.17 14.67 -13.03
C ASP A 45 2.15 13.63 -13.51
N ALA A 46 2.18 13.27 -14.80
CA ALA A 46 1.27 12.27 -15.35
C ALA A 46 1.56 10.88 -14.75
N GLU A 47 2.82 10.44 -14.73
CA GLU A 47 3.22 9.16 -14.13
C GLU A 47 2.83 9.08 -12.64
N LEU A 48 3.03 10.17 -11.91
CA LEU A 48 2.67 10.25 -10.49
C LEU A 48 1.15 10.14 -10.29
N ARG A 49 0.35 10.90 -11.06
CA ARG A 49 -1.12 10.86 -10.99
C ARG A 49 -1.67 9.50 -11.34
N ASP A 50 -1.22 8.91 -12.46
CA ASP A 50 -1.62 7.57 -12.88
C ASP A 50 -1.33 6.50 -11.82
N LEU A 51 -0.23 6.67 -11.07
CA LEU A 51 0.10 5.75 -10.00
C LEU A 51 -0.81 5.94 -8.76
N PHE A 52 -1.13 7.21 -8.42
CA PHE A 52 -2.10 7.53 -7.38
C PHE A 52 -3.50 7.03 -7.72
N ASP A 53 -3.92 7.10 -8.98
CA ASP A 53 -5.22 6.59 -9.41
C ASP A 53 -5.37 5.10 -9.11
N VAL A 54 -4.33 4.31 -9.40
CA VAL A 54 -4.35 2.86 -9.12
C VAL A 54 -4.22 2.55 -7.63
N HIS A 55 -3.29 3.19 -6.92
CA HIS A 55 -2.90 2.78 -5.57
C HIS A 55 -3.68 3.45 -4.46
N PHE A 56 -4.30 4.59 -4.73
CA PHE A 56 -4.99 5.40 -3.71
C PHE A 56 -6.44 5.68 -4.07
N PHE A 57 -6.71 6.33 -5.20
CA PHE A 57 -8.07 6.74 -5.55
C PHE A 57 -8.99 5.57 -5.86
N GLY A 58 -8.50 4.53 -6.56
CA GLY A 58 -9.23 3.29 -6.79
C GLY A 58 -9.60 2.57 -5.50
N PRO A 59 -8.65 2.21 -4.63
CA PRO A 59 -8.92 1.67 -3.31
C PRO A 59 -9.87 2.51 -2.46
N ALA A 60 -9.71 3.84 -2.45
CA ALA A 60 -10.58 4.75 -1.71
C ALA A 60 -12.01 4.74 -2.25
N ALA A 61 -12.20 4.66 -3.57
CA ALA A 61 -13.51 4.59 -4.19
C ALA A 61 -14.22 3.27 -3.87
N LEU A 62 -13.52 2.13 -4.02
CA LEU A 62 -14.06 0.81 -3.68
C LEU A 62 -14.41 0.70 -2.19
N THR A 63 -13.54 1.21 -1.33
CA THR A 63 -13.78 1.26 0.11
C THR A 63 -15.06 2.03 0.43
N ARG A 64 -15.23 3.24 -0.11
CA ARG A 64 -16.47 4.03 0.08
C ARG A 64 -17.70 3.31 -0.42
N ALA A 65 -17.60 2.59 -1.53
CA ALA A 65 -18.73 1.87 -2.11
C ALA A 65 -19.20 0.67 -1.28
N VAL A 66 -18.29 -0.06 -0.61
CA VAL A 66 -18.66 -1.25 0.21
C VAL A 66 -19.04 -0.90 1.64
N LEU A 67 -18.52 0.20 2.19
CA LEU A 67 -18.72 0.58 3.60
C LEU A 67 -20.17 0.69 4.05
N PRO A 68 -21.14 1.28 3.30
CA PRO A 68 -22.52 1.37 3.73
C PRO A 68 -23.10 0.00 4.08
N SER A 69 -22.91 -0.98 3.20
CA SER A 69 -23.41 -2.34 3.38
C SER A 69 -22.70 -3.08 4.54
N MET A 70 -21.39 -2.93 4.69
CA MET A 70 -20.65 -3.52 5.81
C MET A 70 -21.05 -2.90 7.14
N ARG A 71 -21.22 -1.58 7.20
CA ARG A 71 -21.65 -0.84 8.40
C ARG A 71 -23.06 -1.26 8.85
N GLU A 72 -24.01 -1.39 7.93
CA GLU A 72 -25.36 -1.82 8.22
C GLU A 72 -25.38 -3.22 8.85
N ARG A 73 -24.61 -4.16 8.29
CA ARG A 73 -24.48 -5.52 8.82
C ARG A 73 -23.58 -5.61 10.06
N ARG A 74 -22.85 -4.55 10.41
CA ARG A 74 -21.84 -4.52 11.47
C ARG A 74 -20.81 -5.64 11.31
N SER A 75 -20.41 -5.92 10.07
CA SER A 75 -19.48 -7.00 9.73
C SER A 75 -18.87 -6.78 8.37
N GLY A 76 -17.58 -7.01 8.23
CA GLY A 76 -16.83 -6.95 7.00
C GLY A 76 -15.34 -6.81 7.25
N ALA A 77 -14.55 -6.89 6.18
CA ALA A 77 -13.12 -6.63 6.23
C ALA A 77 -12.66 -5.89 4.97
N ILE A 78 -11.72 -4.98 5.14
CA ILE A 78 -11.03 -4.26 4.07
C ILE A 78 -9.55 -4.59 4.17
N VAL A 79 -9.00 -5.17 3.11
CA VAL A 79 -7.58 -5.52 2.99
C VAL A 79 -6.95 -4.64 1.94
N ASN A 80 -5.99 -3.81 2.35
CA ASN A 80 -5.25 -2.93 1.46
C ASN A 80 -3.83 -3.48 1.25
N LEU A 81 -3.48 -3.85 0.00
CA LEU A 81 -2.13 -4.25 -0.35
C LEU A 81 -1.25 -3.01 -0.47
N SER A 82 -0.58 -2.68 0.64
CA SER A 82 0.48 -1.69 0.72
C SER A 82 1.81 -2.28 0.23
N SER A 83 2.87 -2.05 0.93
CA SER A 83 4.24 -2.54 0.72
C SER A 83 5.07 -2.16 1.94
N MET A 84 6.22 -2.77 2.14
CA MET A 84 7.25 -2.17 3.00
C MET A 84 7.57 -0.72 2.56
N GLY A 85 7.39 -0.42 1.27
CA GLY A 85 7.48 0.94 0.71
C GLY A 85 6.39 1.91 1.16
N GLY A 86 5.41 1.48 1.96
CA GLY A 86 4.44 2.33 2.67
C GLY A 86 4.90 2.80 4.04
N GLN A 87 5.98 2.22 4.57
CA GLN A 87 6.60 2.60 5.84
C GLN A 87 7.96 3.31 5.64
N MET A 88 8.61 3.05 4.52
CA MET A 88 9.93 3.59 4.19
C MET A 88 10.08 3.77 2.69
N SER A 89 11.15 4.44 2.22
CA SER A 89 11.42 4.62 0.80
C SER A 89 12.90 4.47 0.48
N PHE A 90 13.17 4.17 -0.79
CA PHE A 90 14.51 4.03 -1.34
C PHE A 90 14.68 4.93 -2.56
N ALA A 91 15.93 5.20 -2.94
CA ALA A 91 16.22 5.91 -4.18
C ALA A 91 15.55 5.21 -5.37
N GLY A 92 14.84 5.95 -6.18
CA GLY A 92 14.08 5.44 -7.34
C GLY A 92 12.65 4.99 -7.04
N PHE A 93 12.26 4.77 -5.79
CA PHE A 93 10.88 4.42 -5.42
C PHE A 93 10.04 5.57 -4.87
N GLY A 94 10.49 6.82 -5.00
CA GLY A 94 9.81 7.98 -4.41
C GLY A 94 8.34 8.08 -4.78
N ALA A 95 7.99 7.98 -6.07
CA ALA A 95 6.61 8.01 -6.54
C ALA A 95 5.79 6.81 -6.02
N TYR A 96 6.34 5.60 -6.10
CA TYR A 96 5.68 4.39 -5.60
C TYR A 96 5.41 4.48 -4.10
N SER A 97 6.45 4.79 -3.31
CA SER A 97 6.32 4.91 -1.86
C SER A 97 5.33 6.00 -1.47
N ALA A 98 5.33 7.16 -2.12
CA ALA A 98 4.36 8.22 -1.85
C ALA A 98 2.91 7.72 -1.92
N THR A 99 2.56 6.89 -2.92
CA THR A 99 1.22 6.32 -3.04
C THR A 99 0.91 5.32 -1.94
N LYS A 100 1.91 4.51 -1.53
CA LYS A 100 1.73 3.52 -0.46
C LYS A 100 1.64 4.18 0.91
N PHE A 101 2.43 5.23 1.19
CA PHE A 101 2.26 6.06 2.38
C PHE A 101 0.88 6.70 2.46
N ALA A 102 0.36 7.20 1.34
CA ALA A 102 -0.99 7.75 1.29
C ALA A 102 -2.05 6.68 1.63
N LEU A 103 -1.91 5.46 1.10
CA LEU A 103 -2.80 4.33 1.40
C LEU A 103 -2.72 3.92 2.88
N GLU A 104 -1.52 3.91 3.47
CA GLU A 104 -1.31 3.65 4.91
C GLU A 104 -2.08 4.66 5.76
N GLY A 105 -1.88 5.96 5.53
CA GLY A 105 -2.55 7.00 6.30
C GLY A 105 -4.08 6.96 6.19
N LEU A 106 -4.62 6.67 4.97
CA LEU A 106 -6.05 6.46 4.78
C LEU A 106 -6.55 5.24 5.56
N SER A 107 -5.79 4.15 5.54
CA SER A 107 -6.16 2.90 6.19
C SER A 107 -6.15 3.00 7.71
N GLU A 108 -5.20 3.73 8.28
CA GLU A 108 -5.09 3.97 9.71
C GLU A 108 -6.29 4.76 10.22
N ALA A 109 -6.65 5.86 9.56
CA ALA A 109 -7.83 6.64 9.89
C ALA A 109 -9.12 5.80 9.76
N LEU A 110 -9.25 5.06 8.64
CA LEU A 110 -10.40 4.18 8.41
C LEU A 110 -10.56 3.14 9.53
N ALA A 111 -9.46 2.53 10.00
CA ALA A 111 -9.53 1.52 11.04
C ALA A 111 -10.16 2.06 12.34
N ASP A 112 -9.81 3.28 12.73
CA ASP A 112 -10.41 3.94 13.89
C ASP A 112 -11.88 4.31 13.65
N GLU A 113 -12.20 4.81 12.46
CA GLU A 113 -13.58 5.20 12.09
C GLU A 113 -14.55 4.02 12.11
N VAL A 114 -14.11 2.83 11.65
CA VAL A 114 -14.99 1.66 11.49
C VAL A 114 -14.96 0.68 12.64
N LYS A 115 -14.08 0.86 13.63
CA LYS A 115 -13.91 -0.01 14.79
C LYS A 115 -15.24 -0.29 15.52
N GLY A 116 -16.06 0.76 15.69
CA GLY A 116 -17.37 0.65 16.34
C GLY A 116 -18.42 -0.13 15.54
N PHE A 117 -18.14 -0.43 14.26
CA PHE A 117 -19.05 -1.16 13.37
C PHE A 117 -18.66 -2.63 13.16
N GLY A 118 -17.64 -3.13 13.86
CA GLY A 118 -17.17 -4.51 13.71
C GLY A 118 -16.56 -4.80 12.33
N ILE A 119 -16.06 -3.77 11.63
CA ILE A 119 -15.38 -3.88 10.34
C ILE A 119 -13.88 -3.92 10.61
N LYS A 120 -13.20 -4.92 10.04
CA LYS A 120 -11.75 -5.09 10.15
C LYS A 120 -11.06 -4.31 9.04
N VAL A 121 -9.92 -3.70 9.33
CA VAL A 121 -9.01 -3.12 8.33
C VAL A 121 -7.65 -3.75 8.51
N LEU A 122 -7.11 -4.28 7.41
CA LEU A 122 -5.81 -4.92 7.37
C LEU A 122 -4.97 -4.30 6.26
N VAL A 123 -3.85 -3.72 6.61
CA VAL A 123 -2.83 -3.25 5.67
C VAL A 123 -1.74 -4.30 5.58
N VAL A 124 -1.54 -4.82 4.38
CA VAL A 124 -0.51 -5.83 4.11
C VAL A 124 0.70 -5.13 3.53
N GLU A 125 1.87 -5.38 4.10
CA GLU A 125 3.13 -4.72 3.76
C GLU A 125 4.16 -5.73 3.24
N PRO A 126 4.01 -6.22 1.99
CA PRO A 126 4.92 -7.21 1.46
C PRO A 126 6.31 -6.63 1.16
N GLY A 127 7.33 -7.44 1.33
CA GLY A 127 8.63 -7.30 0.69
C GLY A 127 8.61 -7.86 -0.73
N SER A 128 9.65 -8.61 -1.09
CA SER A 128 9.83 -9.15 -2.44
C SER A 128 9.13 -10.50 -2.61
N PHE A 129 7.96 -10.50 -3.23
CA PHE A 129 7.18 -11.70 -3.57
C PHE A 129 7.20 -11.99 -5.06
N ARG A 130 7.25 -13.27 -5.42
CA ARG A 130 7.28 -13.76 -6.81
C ARG A 130 5.90 -13.60 -7.46
N THR A 131 5.65 -12.40 -7.97
CA THR A 131 4.43 -12.01 -8.69
C THR A 131 4.82 -11.29 -9.98
N ASN A 132 3.84 -10.90 -10.79
CA ASN A 132 4.09 -10.12 -12.02
C ASN A 132 4.38 -8.63 -11.75
N LEU A 133 4.57 -8.19 -10.51
CA LEU A 133 4.74 -6.77 -10.17
C LEU A 133 6.00 -6.15 -10.82
N PHE A 134 7.07 -6.94 -10.99
CA PHE A 134 8.29 -6.54 -11.68
C PHE A 134 8.30 -6.96 -13.16
N GLY A 135 7.23 -7.59 -13.63
CA GLY A 135 7.10 -8.00 -15.02
C GLY A 135 6.84 -6.82 -15.98
N LYS A 136 7.07 -7.05 -17.27
CA LYS A 136 7.02 -6.04 -18.36
C LYS A 136 5.74 -5.20 -18.41
N ASN A 137 4.61 -5.73 -17.90
CA ASN A 137 3.31 -5.06 -17.96
C ASN A 137 2.93 -4.35 -16.66
N ALA A 138 3.77 -4.42 -15.62
CA ALA A 138 3.50 -3.85 -14.31
C ALA A 138 4.67 -3.01 -13.76
N ALA A 139 5.89 -3.18 -14.27
CA ALA A 139 7.03 -2.35 -13.95
C ALA A 139 7.18 -1.22 -14.99
N TYR A 140 7.03 0.01 -14.54
CA TYR A 140 7.19 1.23 -15.32
C TYR A 140 8.43 1.97 -14.87
N PHE A 141 9.06 2.68 -15.79
CA PHE A 141 10.32 3.39 -15.55
C PHE A 141 10.20 4.80 -16.10
N SER A 142 10.43 5.79 -15.25
CA SER A 142 10.57 7.18 -15.70
C SER A 142 11.86 7.36 -16.53
N ALA A 143 11.93 8.45 -17.26
CA ALA A 143 13.09 8.76 -18.09
C ALA A 143 14.40 8.72 -17.28
N ASP A 144 15.49 8.29 -17.95
CA ASP A 144 16.79 8.31 -17.31
C ASP A 144 17.30 9.74 -17.17
N HIS A 145 17.93 10.03 -16.03
CA HIS A 145 18.58 11.29 -15.78
C HIS A 145 20.03 11.04 -15.36
N PRO A 146 21.03 11.57 -16.09
CA PRO A 146 22.43 11.23 -15.87
C PRO A 146 22.93 11.52 -14.44
N ALA A 147 22.41 12.58 -13.80
CA ALA A 147 22.81 12.93 -12.44
C ALA A 147 22.42 11.90 -11.38
N TYR A 148 21.43 11.03 -11.66
CA TYR A 148 20.93 9.99 -10.74
C TYR A 148 21.31 8.57 -11.16
N ALA A 149 22.21 8.41 -12.14
CA ALA A 149 22.58 7.10 -12.66
C ALA A 149 23.16 6.17 -11.57
N GLU A 150 23.97 6.70 -10.66
CA GLU A 150 24.57 5.92 -9.57
C GLU A 150 23.56 5.54 -8.47
N THR A 151 22.60 6.41 -8.17
CA THR A 151 21.67 6.19 -7.05
C THR A 151 20.40 5.46 -7.48
N VAL A 152 19.84 5.77 -8.64
CA VAL A 152 18.59 5.18 -9.16
C VAL A 152 18.85 4.02 -10.11
N GLY A 153 20.02 3.99 -10.76
CA GLY A 153 20.38 2.92 -11.71
C GLY A 153 20.36 1.55 -11.08
N SER A 154 20.93 1.38 -9.90
CA SER A 154 20.92 0.12 -9.15
C SER A 154 19.51 -0.38 -8.82
N THR A 155 18.57 0.53 -8.52
CA THR A 155 17.16 0.18 -8.28
C THR A 155 16.48 -0.29 -9.57
N LYS A 156 16.74 0.36 -10.71
CA LYS A 156 16.25 -0.10 -12.02
C LYS A 156 16.77 -1.49 -12.37
N GLU A 157 18.06 -1.71 -12.21
CA GLU A 157 18.69 -3.02 -12.45
C GLU A 157 18.10 -4.10 -11.54
N PHE A 158 17.92 -3.79 -10.26
CA PHE A 158 17.27 -4.70 -9.31
C PHE A 158 15.88 -5.10 -9.76
N VAL A 159 15.01 -4.13 -10.11
CA VAL A 159 13.62 -4.42 -10.53
C VAL A 159 13.61 -5.22 -11.83
N GLN A 160 14.45 -4.87 -12.81
CA GLN A 160 14.56 -5.57 -14.09
C GLN A 160 15.15 -6.98 -13.97
N GLY A 161 16.08 -7.18 -13.04
CA GLY A 161 16.77 -8.45 -12.86
C GLY A 161 16.08 -9.43 -11.90
N SER A 162 15.12 -8.97 -11.10
CA SER A 162 14.50 -9.78 -10.05
C SER A 162 13.17 -10.43 -10.46
N ASP A 163 12.68 -10.20 -11.69
CA ASP A 163 11.40 -10.77 -12.13
C ASP A 163 11.45 -12.30 -12.18
N GLY A 164 10.62 -12.94 -11.35
CA GLY A 164 10.56 -14.40 -11.23
C GLY A 164 11.52 -15.03 -10.21
N ASP A 165 12.47 -14.27 -9.65
CA ASP A 165 13.48 -14.77 -8.69
C ASP A 165 13.26 -14.32 -7.25
N GLN A 166 12.17 -13.58 -6.99
CA GLN A 166 11.84 -13.12 -5.63
C GLN A 166 11.64 -14.31 -4.68
N ALA A 167 12.10 -14.16 -3.42
CA ALA A 167 12.06 -15.23 -2.42
C ALA A 167 10.66 -15.51 -1.87
N GLY A 168 9.78 -14.50 -1.84
CA GLY A 168 8.45 -14.61 -1.26
C GLY A 168 7.50 -15.46 -2.12
N ASP A 169 6.76 -16.35 -1.45
CA ASP A 169 5.73 -17.19 -2.05
C ASP A 169 4.35 -16.52 -1.91
N PRO A 170 3.69 -16.11 -3.03
CA PRO A 170 2.38 -15.46 -2.98
C PRO A 170 1.28 -16.33 -2.34
N ALA A 171 1.36 -17.65 -2.46
CA ALA A 171 0.38 -18.53 -1.84
C ALA A 171 0.51 -18.53 -0.31
N LYS A 172 1.74 -18.46 0.21
CA LYS A 172 1.98 -18.31 1.65
C LYS A 172 1.55 -16.93 2.15
N ALA A 173 1.76 -15.88 1.35
CA ALA A 173 1.26 -14.54 1.67
C ALA A 173 -0.28 -14.53 1.79
N ALA A 174 -0.99 -15.13 0.83
CA ALA A 174 -2.44 -15.25 0.87
C ALA A 174 -2.92 -16.03 2.11
N ALA A 175 -2.25 -17.13 2.46
CA ALA A 175 -2.57 -17.90 3.67
C ALA A 175 -2.35 -17.08 4.96
N ALA A 176 -1.29 -16.28 5.03
CA ALA A 176 -1.01 -15.41 6.16
C ALA A 176 -2.07 -14.31 6.31
N ILE A 177 -2.53 -13.71 5.20
CA ILE A 177 -3.61 -12.73 5.19
C ILE A 177 -4.91 -13.34 5.73
N ILE A 178 -5.28 -14.55 5.29
CA ILE A 178 -6.47 -15.25 5.79
C ILE A 178 -6.33 -15.51 7.29
N THR A 179 -5.17 -16.01 7.73
CA THR A 179 -4.89 -16.26 9.15
C THR A 179 -5.05 -14.98 9.99
N ALA A 180 -4.54 -13.85 9.50
CA ALA A 180 -4.66 -12.57 10.19
C ALA A 180 -6.12 -12.08 10.26
N LEU A 181 -6.92 -12.30 9.21
CA LEU A 181 -8.34 -11.95 9.19
C LEU A 181 -9.16 -12.84 10.12
N ASP A 182 -8.81 -14.12 10.26
CA ASP A 182 -9.50 -15.08 11.13
C ASP A 182 -9.10 -14.95 12.60
N ALA A 183 -8.02 -14.20 12.89
CA ALA A 183 -7.58 -13.96 14.26
C ALA A 183 -8.65 -13.19 15.06
N GLU A 184 -8.72 -13.45 16.37
CA GLU A 184 -9.60 -12.73 17.29
C GLU A 184 -9.34 -11.21 17.25
N GLN A 185 -8.06 -10.83 17.17
CA GLN A 185 -7.62 -9.47 16.97
C GLN A 185 -6.82 -9.38 15.66
N THR A 186 -7.48 -8.92 14.61
CA THR A 186 -6.81 -8.63 13.35
C THR A 186 -5.83 -7.47 13.54
N PRO A 187 -4.54 -7.61 13.19
CA PRO A 187 -3.59 -6.51 13.26
C PRO A 187 -3.95 -5.43 12.22
N LEU A 188 -3.65 -4.17 12.49
CA LEU A 188 -3.79 -3.13 11.47
C LEU A 188 -2.77 -3.33 10.35
N ARG A 189 -1.53 -3.66 10.68
CA ARG A 189 -0.42 -3.87 9.73
C ARG A 189 0.10 -5.30 9.81
N LEU A 190 0.39 -5.85 8.63
CA LEU A 190 0.94 -7.20 8.47
C LEU A 190 2.13 -7.16 7.51
N PRO A 191 3.35 -6.92 8.01
CA PRO A 191 4.54 -7.10 7.20
C PRO A 191 4.70 -8.57 6.78
N LEU A 192 5.02 -8.79 5.50
CA LEU A 192 5.22 -10.13 4.96
C LEU A 192 6.56 -10.25 4.25
N GLY A 193 7.30 -11.31 4.58
CA GLY A 193 8.68 -11.56 4.15
C GLY A 193 9.68 -11.05 5.19
N SER A 194 10.79 -11.79 5.37
CA SER A 194 11.86 -11.39 6.30
C SER A 194 12.50 -10.06 5.89
N ASP A 195 12.64 -9.83 4.58
CA ASP A 195 13.14 -8.58 4.02
C ASP A 195 12.29 -7.36 4.43
N ALA A 196 10.96 -7.49 4.37
CA ALA A 196 10.06 -6.42 4.81
C ALA A 196 10.11 -6.21 6.32
N VAL A 197 10.06 -7.29 7.11
CA VAL A 197 10.09 -7.22 8.58
C VAL A 197 11.37 -6.54 9.06
N ASP A 198 12.52 -7.01 8.58
CA ASP A 198 13.82 -6.50 9.01
C ASP A 198 14.03 -5.04 8.59
N ALA A 199 13.63 -4.70 7.35
CA ALA A 199 13.76 -3.33 6.83
C ALA A 199 12.86 -2.33 7.58
N ILE A 200 11.60 -2.71 7.86
CA ILE A 200 10.67 -1.86 8.60
C ILE A 200 11.17 -1.65 10.04
N ILE A 201 11.60 -2.70 10.73
CA ILE A 201 12.16 -2.58 12.09
C ILE A 201 13.36 -1.62 12.08
N GLY A 202 14.33 -1.83 11.19
CA GLY A 202 15.50 -0.98 11.09
C GLY A 202 15.15 0.50 10.79
N HIS A 203 14.16 0.74 9.93
CA HIS A 203 13.67 2.09 9.65
C HIS A 203 13.02 2.75 10.88
N LEU A 204 12.17 2.01 11.60
CA LEU A 204 11.51 2.53 12.81
C LEU A 204 12.51 2.85 13.92
N ASP A 205 13.55 2.03 14.08
CA ASP A 205 14.64 2.29 15.03
C ASP A 205 15.41 3.57 14.65
N GLY A 206 15.66 3.78 13.36
CA GLY A 206 16.26 5.02 12.84
C GLY A 206 15.40 6.25 13.12
N VAL A 207 14.11 6.19 12.80
CA VAL A 207 13.16 7.29 13.07
C VAL A 207 13.10 7.61 14.58
N ARG A 208 13.09 6.58 15.42
CA ARG A 208 13.11 6.75 16.86
C ARG A 208 14.38 7.47 17.34
N ALA A 209 15.53 7.04 16.83
CA ALA A 209 16.81 7.68 17.19
C ALA A 209 16.86 9.16 16.78
N GLU A 210 16.31 9.50 15.60
CA GLU A 210 16.19 10.90 15.18
C GLU A 210 15.26 11.71 16.10
N LEU A 211 14.12 11.16 16.50
CA LEU A 211 13.20 11.79 17.44
C LEU A 211 13.88 12.02 18.81
N ASP A 212 14.59 11.02 19.32
CA ASP A 212 15.31 11.13 20.60
C ASP A 212 16.42 12.20 20.52
N GLN A 213 17.12 12.31 19.39
CA GLN A 213 18.16 13.31 19.16
C GLN A 213 17.60 14.74 19.19
N TRP A 214 16.42 14.97 18.63
CA TRP A 214 15.81 16.29 18.49
C TRP A 214 14.72 16.59 19.51
N ASP A 215 14.47 15.69 20.48
CA ASP A 215 13.37 15.77 21.46
C ASP A 215 13.30 17.13 22.17
N LYS A 216 14.44 17.62 22.68
CA LYS A 216 14.47 18.89 23.43
C LYS A 216 14.06 20.06 22.54
N LEU A 217 14.61 20.18 21.34
CA LEU A 217 14.29 21.26 20.40
C LEU A 217 12.82 21.16 19.94
N ALA A 218 12.35 19.93 19.63
CA ALA A 218 10.99 19.71 19.17
C ALA A 218 9.92 20.06 20.21
N ARG A 219 10.21 19.87 21.50
CA ARG A 219 9.28 20.21 22.59
C ARG A 219 9.33 21.69 22.99
N ASP A 220 10.40 22.39 22.69
CA ASP A 220 10.60 23.82 23.04
C ASP A 220 9.97 24.72 21.96
N THR A 221 8.67 24.52 21.69
CA THR A 221 7.90 25.23 20.64
C THR A 221 6.58 25.80 21.17
N ALA A 222 6.39 25.81 22.50
CA ALA A 222 5.25 26.44 23.12
C ALA A 222 5.47 27.98 23.22
N PHE A 223 4.38 28.74 23.36
CA PHE A 223 4.49 30.16 23.69
C PHE A 223 5.10 30.32 25.07
N ASP A 224 6.01 31.31 25.20
CA ASP A 224 6.49 31.75 26.50
C ASP A 224 5.31 32.35 27.32
N GLU A 225 5.12 31.91 28.58
CA GLU A 225 4.09 32.47 29.46
C GLU A 225 4.50 33.84 29.98
#